data_182c383d53d2333c1656139da00a6e04
#
_entry.id   182c383d53d2333c1656139da00a6e04
#
_cell.length_a   1.000
_cell.length_b   1.000
_cell.length_c   1.000
_cell.angle_alpha   90.00
_cell.angle_beta   90.00
_cell.angle_gamma   90.00
#
_symmetry.space_group_name_H-M   'P 1'
#
loop_
_entity.id
_entity.type
_entity.pdbx_description
1 polymer ?
#
loop_
_entity_poly.entity_id
_entity_poly.type
_entity_poly.pdbx_seq_one_letter_code
_entity_poly.pdbx_strand_id
1 'polypeptide(L)'
;DEPTNHLDIESIIWLENYLVDYPGTVIVISHDIQFLENVCNRIIEVEMGDIFDYKLKYSKFLEEKEKQKIIQQSAYENQQRDIAQKEKTISRFMAKATKTKMAQSMQKQLQKVERIDAPSEVTKAMNIRFAEVPRSGRDVIRTINVSKSFEEKQVFHDLNITIERGDRVAFVGQNGQGKTTMAKIIAGLLPATSGKVEEGSN
;
A
#
# COMPACT_ATOMS: atom_id res chain seq x y z
N ASP A 1 14.13 10.28 -5.38
CA ASP A 1 13.66 9.20 -4.49
C ASP A 1 12.79 9.81 -3.40
N GLU A 2 11.55 9.32 -3.29
CA GLU A 2 10.54 9.75 -2.31
C GLU A 2 10.43 11.29 -2.14
N PRO A 3 10.18 12.03 -3.22
CA PRO A 3 10.19 13.50 -3.17
C PRO A 3 9.06 14.10 -2.33
N THR A 4 7.99 13.33 -2.09
CA THR A 4 6.82 13.77 -1.30
C THR A 4 7.04 13.63 0.21
N ASN A 5 8.06 12.87 0.64
CA ASN A 5 8.36 12.72 2.05
C ASN A 5 8.78 14.07 2.65
N HIS A 6 8.19 14.40 3.80
CA HIS A 6 8.44 15.64 4.55
C HIS A 6 7.96 16.95 3.90
N LEU A 7 7.33 16.89 2.72
CA LEU A 7 6.67 18.05 2.13
C LEU A 7 5.25 18.22 2.69
N ASP A 8 4.81 19.46 2.75
CA ASP A 8 3.40 19.77 2.98
C ASP A 8 2.61 19.70 1.66
N ILE A 9 1.30 19.69 1.75
CA ILE A 9 0.41 19.54 0.60
C ILE A 9 0.64 20.62 -0.47
N GLU A 10 0.88 21.87 -0.04
CA GLU A 10 1.12 22.98 -0.96
C GLU A 10 2.42 22.78 -1.76
N SER A 11 3.48 22.33 -1.07
CA SER A 11 4.77 22.02 -1.68
C SER A 11 4.70 20.83 -2.64
N ILE A 12 3.87 19.80 -2.31
CA ILE A 12 3.63 18.65 -3.20
C ILE A 12 2.92 19.12 -4.47
N ILE A 13 1.86 19.90 -4.36
CA ILE A 13 1.11 20.44 -5.52
C ILE A 13 2.02 21.31 -6.40
N TRP A 14 2.85 22.15 -5.78
CA TRP A 14 3.83 22.96 -6.51
C TRP A 14 4.81 22.08 -7.28
N LEU A 15 5.35 21.03 -6.63
CA LEU A 15 6.31 20.11 -7.24
C LEU A 15 5.67 19.31 -8.39
N GLU A 16 4.43 18.83 -8.23
CA GLU A 16 3.69 18.17 -9.30
C GLU A 16 3.57 19.04 -10.53
N ASN A 17 3.09 20.27 -10.36
CA ASN A 17 2.94 21.23 -11.46
C ASN A 17 4.29 21.52 -12.14
N TYR A 18 5.33 21.74 -11.36
CA TYR A 18 6.67 21.98 -11.88
C TYR A 18 7.19 20.79 -12.71
N LEU A 19 6.99 19.56 -12.24
CA LEU A 19 7.47 18.35 -12.93
C LEU A 19 6.66 18.02 -14.18
N VAL A 20 5.36 18.32 -14.19
CA VAL A 20 4.49 18.14 -15.37
C VAL A 20 4.95 19.03 -16.53
N ASP A 21 5.33 20.27 -16.22
CA ASP A 21 5.77 21.26 -17.21
C ASP A 21 7.28 21.19 -17.53
N TYR A 22 8.02 20.33 -16.81
CA TYR A 22 9.47 20.23 -16.98
C TYR A 22 9.83 19.57 -18.32
N PRO A 23 10.65 20.25 -19.19
CA PRO A 23 10.94 19.76 -20.54
C PRO A 23 11.93 18.59 -20.60
N GLY A 24 12.56 18.26 -19.49
CA GLY A 24 13.55 17.17 -19.39
C GLY A 24 12.92 15.84 -18.99
N THR A 25 13.77 14.80 -18.93
CA THR A 25 13.37 13.49 -18.43
C THR A 25 13.43 13.46 -16.90
N VAL A 26 12.39 12.96 -16.27
CA VAL A 26 12.29 12.81 -14.83
C VAL A 26 12.15 11.32 -14.48
N ILE A 27 12.95 10.85 -13.53
CA ILE A 27 12.85 9.50 -12.95
C ILE A 27 12.49 9.68 -11.48
N VAL A 28 11.37 9.08 -11.08
CA VAL A 28 10.83 9.20 -9.72
C VAL A 28 10.67 7.81 -9.11
N ILE A 29 11.01 7.70 -7.83
CA ILE A 29 10.64 6.58 -6.97
C ILE A 29 9.75 7.18 -5.87
N SER A 30 8.51 6.70 -5.75
CA SER A 30 7.58 7.16 -4.72
C SER A 30 6.54 6.09 -4.39
N HIS A 31 6.04 6.14 -3.16
CA HIS A 31 4.87 5.37 -2.71
C HIS A 31 3.58 6.19 -2.78
N ASP A 32 3.66 7.47 -3.12
CA ASP A 32 2.50 8.34 -3.29
C ASP A 32 1.84 8.10 -4.64
N ILE A 33 0.73 7.38 -4.60
CA ILE A 33 -0.05 6.99 -5.79
C ILE A 33 -0.56 8.21 -6.53
N GLN A 34 -1.01 9.26 -5.83
CA GLN A 34 -1.55 10.46 -6.44
C GLN A 34 -0.46 11.23 -7.19
N PHE A 35 0.71 11.35 -6.58
CA PHE A 35 1.88 11.96 -7.19
C PHE A 35 2.32 11.21 -8.46
N LEU A 36 2.39 9.87 -8.40
CA LEU A 36 2.73 9.05 -9.57
C LEU A 36 1.70 9.18 -10.69
N GLU A 37 0.41 9.20 -10.36
CA GLU A 37 -0.67 9.38 -11.36
C GLU A 37 -0.60 10.74 -12.05
N ASN A 38 -0.27 11.80 -11.30
CA ASN A 38 -0.24 13.16 -11.82
C ASN A 38 1.00 13.43 -12.69
N VAL A 39 2.17 12.95 -12.25
CA VAL A 39 3.47 13.29 -12.84
C VAL A 39 3.94 12.28 -13.89
N CYS A 40 3.71 10.96 -13.66
CA CYS A 40 4.31 9.92 -14.47
C CYS A 40 3.41 9.50 -15.65
N ASN A 41 4.01 9.28 -16.81
CA ASN A 41 3.36 8.72 -18.01
C ASN A 41 3.92 7.35 -18.41
N ARG A 42 4.87 6.83 -17.64
CA ARG A 42 5.52 5.54 -17.86
C ARG A 42 5.90 4.95 -16.50
N ILE A 43 5.59 3.70 -16.30
CA ILE A 43 5.88 2.96 -15.07
C ILE A 43 6.87 1.86 -15.38
N ILE A 44 7.93 1.77 -14.60
CA ILE A 44 8.88 0.67 -14.63
C ILE A 44 8.72 -0.10 -13.32
N GLU A 45 8.25 -1.33 -13.44
CA GLU A 45 8.09 -2.22 -12.31
C GLU A 45 9.29 -3.15 -12.21
N VAL A 46 9.80 -3.34 -11.00
CA VAL A 46 10.86 -4.28 -10.69
C VAL A 46 10.28 -5.34 -9.76
N GLU A 47 10.13 -6.57 -10.24
CA GLU A 47 9.55 -7.67 -9.47
C GLU A 47 10.40 -8.94 -9.63
N MET A 48 10.83 -9.54 -8.53
CA MET A 48 11.63 -10.79 -8.48
C MET A 48 12.90 -10.82 -9.36
N GLY A 49 13.47 -9.66 -9.67
CA GLY A 49 14.66 -9.54 -10.51
C GLY A 49 14.36 -9.24 -11.97
N ASP A 50 13.11 -9.29 -12.39
CA ASP A 50 12.66 -8.90 -13.71
C ASP A 50 12.23 -7.43 -13.75
N ILE A 51 12.28 -6.84 -14.94
CA ILE A 51 11.90 -5.44 -15.18
C ILE A 51 10.80 -5.41 -16.23
N PHE A 52 9.69 -4.82 -15.86
CA PHE A 52 8.53 -4.63 -16.72
C PHE A 52 8.33 -3.15 -17.03
N ASP A 53 8.11 -2.82 -18.29
CA ASP A 53 8.01 -1.44 -18.79
C ASP A 53 6.62 -1.18 -19.35
N TYR A 54 5.87 -0.29 -18.69
CA TYR A 54 4.52 0.08 -19.05
C TYR A 54 4.48 1.56 -19.45
N LYS A 55 4.17 1.84 -20.71
CA LYS A 55 3.95 3.21 -21.22
C LYS A 55 2.53 3.67 -20.91
N LEU A 56 2.18 3.68 -19.64
CA LEU A 56 0.85 3.93 -19.10
C LEU A 56 0.96 4.79 -17.85
N LYS A 57 -0.11 5.52 -17.51
CA LYS A 57 -0.31 6.12 -16.21
C LYS A 57 -0.52 5.07 -15.14
N TYR A 58 -0.32 5.43 -13.87
CA TYR A 58 -0.32 4.50 -12.76
C TYR A 58 -1.66 3.74 -12.61
N SER A 59 -2.78 4.42 -12.74
CA SER A 59 -4.12 3.79 -12.70
C SER A 59 -4.30 2.72 -13.77
N LYS A 60 -3.87 3.01 -15.01
CA LYS A 60 -3.94 2.06 -16.12
C LYS A 60 -2.95 0.90 -15.98
N PHE A 61 -1.79 1.16 -15.40
CA PHE A 61 -0.84 0.11 -15.05
C PHE A 61 -1.46 -0.89 -14.06
N LEU A 62 -2.15 -0.42 -13.01
CA LEU A 62 -2.81 -1.30 -12.05
C LEU A 62 -3.90 -2.18 -12.71
N GLU A 63 -4.72 -1.59 -13.59
CA GLU A 63 -5.73 -2.34 -14.34
C GLU A 63 -5.09 -3.43 -15.21
N GLU A 64 -3.99 -3.11 -15.88
CA GLU A 64 -3.29 -4.04 -16.75
C GLU A 64 -2.61 -5.16 -15.95
N LYS A 65 -1.97 -4.82 -14.84
CA LYS A 65 -1.37 -5.80 -13.92
C LYS A 65 -2.40 -6.79 -13.38
N GLU A 66 -3.58 -6.32 -13.01
CA GLU A 66 -4.66 -7.19 -12.53
C GLU A 66 -5.15 -8.14 -13.63
N LYS A 67 -5.29 -7.66 -14.87
CA LYS A 67 -5.64 -8.51 -16.01
C LYS A 67 -4.58 -9.58 -16.28
N GLN A 68 -3.31 -9.19 -16.29
CA GLN A 68 -2.19 -10.13 -16.49
C GLN A 68 -2.17 -11.21 -15.40
N LYS A 69 -2.40 -10.83 -14.15
CA LYS A 69 -2.49 -11.76 -13.03
C LYS A 69 -3.63 -12.77 -13.21
N ILE A 70 -4.82 -12.34 -13.64
CA ILE A 70 -5.95 -13.22 -13.91
C ILE A 70 -5.64 -14.20 -15.05
N ILE A 71 -4.98 -13.72 -16.12
CA ILE A 71 -4.57 -14.55 -17.25
C ILE A 71 -3.54 -15.59 -16.79
N GLN A 72 -2.52 -15.18 -16.05
CA GLN A 72 -1.47 -16.07 -15.54
C GLN A 72 -2.08 -17.12 -14.60
N GLN A 73 -2.97 -16.72 -13.68
CA GLN A 73 -3.68 -17.65 -12.79
C GLN A 73 -4.45 -18.70 -13.58
N SER A 74 -5.22 -18.27 -14.58
CA SER A 74 -6.00 -19.18 -15.44
C SER A 74 -5.10 -20.14 -16.24
N ALA A 75 -3.99 -19.63 -16.77
CA ALA A 75 -3.01 -20.44 -17.50
C ALA A 75 -2.35 -21.49 -16.57
N TYR A 76 -1.94 -21.07 -15.37
CA TYR A 76 -1.39 -21.94 -14.34
C TYR A 76 -2.37 -23.06 -13.95
N GLU A 77 -3.62 -22.71 -13.62
CA GLU A 77 -4.64 -23.68 -13.24
C GLU A 77 -4.95 -24.69 -14.36
N ASN A 78 -5.04 -24.21 -15.59
CA ASN A 78 -5.25 -25.09 -16.75
C ASN A 78 -4.06 -26.03 -16.93
N GLN A 79 -2.83 -25.53 -16.85
CA GLN A 79 -1.63 -26.37 -16.95
C GLN A 79 -1.59 -27.41 -15.81
N GLN A 80 -1.91 -27.04 -14.57
CA GLN A 80 -1.93 -27.96 -13.45
C GLN A 80 -2.99 -29.08 -13.64
N ARG A 81 -4.18 -28.76 -14.17
CA ARG A 81 -5.19 -29.75 -14.52
C ARG A 81 -4.69 -30.72 -15.59
N ASP A 82 -4.06 -30.21 -16.64
CA ASP A 82 -3.48 -31.01 -17.72
C ASP A 82 -2.37 -31.93 -17.20
N ILE A 83 -1.47 -31.44 -16.36
CA ILE A 83 -0.41 -32.21 -15.74
C ILE A 83 -1.02 -33.35 -14.91
N ALA A 84 -1.97 -33.05 -14.01
CA ALA A 84 -2.62 -34.03 -13.16
C ALA A 84 -3.33 -35.12 -13.99
N GLN A 85 -4.00 -34.74 -15.08
CA GLN A 85 -4.64 -35.70 -15.98
C GLN A 85 -3.63 -36.62 -16.68
N LYS A 86 -2.51 -36.06 -17.16
CA LYS A 86 -1.42 -36.82 -17.77
C LYS A 86 -0.78 -37.76 -16.77
N GLU A 87 -0.47 -37.30 -15.56
CA GLU A 87 0.08 -38.14 -14.48
C GLU A 87 -0.84 -39.32 -14.12
N LYS A 88 -2.15 -39.06 -14.00
CA LYS A 88 -3.16 -40.12 -13.79
C LYS A 88 -3.18 -41.14 -14.93
N THR A 89 -3.03 -40.68 -16.18
CA THR A 89 -2.96 -41.57 -17.34
C THR A 89 -1.68 -42.38 -17.37
N ILE A 90 -0.54 -41.77 -17.09
CA ILE A 90 0.77 -42.42 -16.97
C ILE A 90 0.72 -43.51 -15.90
N SER A 91 0.23 -43.19 -14.70
CA SER A 91 0.09 -44.13 -13.60
C SER A 91 -0.74 -45.36 -14.01
N ARG A 92 -1.90 -45.15 -14.66
CA ARG A 92 -2.77 -46.23 -15.15
C ARG A 92 -2.06 -47.10 -16.22
N PHE A 93 -1.21 -46.53 -17.06
CA PHE A 93 -0.48 -47.28 -18.09
C PHE A 93 0.74 -47.99 -17.51
N MET A 94 1.41 -47.43 -16.50
CA MET A 94 2.51 -48.07 -15.77
C MET A 94 2.07 -49.40 -15.09
N ALA A 95 0.83 -49.47 -14.63
CA ALA A 95 0.27 -50.64 -14.03
C ALA A 95 0.03 -51.80 -15.04
N LYS A 96 0.17 -51.57 -16.36
CA LYS A 96 -0.04 -52.54 -17.42
C LYS A 96 1.27 -52.86 -18.10
N ALA A 97 1.78 -54.10 -17.94
CA ALA A 97 3.09 -54.52 -18.52
C ALA A 97 3.23 -54.21 -20.01
N THR A 98 2.17 -54.36 -20.81
CA THR A 98 2.18 -54.10 -22.27
C THR A 98 2.26 -52.64 -22.64
N LYS A 99 1.99 -51.73 -21.69
CA LYS A 99 1.95 -50.24 -21.95
C LYS A 99 3.08 -49.50 -21.22
N THR A 100 3.98 -50.17 -20.51
CA THR A 100 5.05 -49.54 -19.74
C THR A 100 5.96 -48.64 -20.56
N LYS A 101 6.38 -49.10 -21.77
CA LYS A 101 7.21 -48.25 -22.68
C LYS A 101 6.53 -46.97 -23.09
N MET A 102 5.22 -47.03 -23.35
CA MET A 102 4.43 -45.86 -23.72
C MET A 102 4.32 -44.89 -22.52
N ALA A 103 4.07 -45.41 -21.31
CA ALA A 103 4.00 -44.61 -20.10
C ALA A 103 5.33 -43.90 -19.82
N GLN A 104 6.46 -44.59 -19.98
CA GLN A 104 7.83 -44.00 -19.85
C GLN A 104 8.05 -42.87 -20.86
N SER A 105 7.62 -43.03 -22.12
CA SER A 105 7.71 -41.98 -23.14
C SER A 105 6.86 -40.76 -22.74
N MET A 106 5.61 -40.96 -22.30
CA MET A 106 4.75 -39.88 -21.84
C MET A 106 5.35 -39.16 -20.62
N GLN A 107 5.94 -39.90 -19.68
CA GLN A 107 6.61 -39.33 -18.52
C GLN A 107 7.78 -38.42 -18.91
N LYS A 108 8.61 -38.86 -19.87
CA LYS A 108 9.73 -38.07 -20.41
C LYS A 108 9.22 -36.81 -21.11
N GLN A 109 8.06 -36.86 -21.81
CA GLN A 109 7.47 -35.69 -22.43
C GLN A 109 6.93 -34.73 -21.37
N LEU A 110 6.29 -35.22 -20.31
CA LEU A 110 5.77 -34.39 -19.21
C LEU A 110 6.89 -33.68 -18.46
N GLN A 111 8.06 -34.32 -18.29
CA GLN A 111 9.23 -33.72 -17.66
C GLN A 111 9.84 -32.56 -18.47
N LYS A 112 9.59 -32.51 -19.78
CA LYS A 112 10.08 -31.46 -20.68
C LYS A 112 9.11 -30.28 -20.79
N VAL A 113 7.93 -30.38 -20.19
CA VAL A 113 6.95 -29.28 -20.20
C VAL A 113 7.48 -28.17 -19.30
N GLU A 114 7.66 -27.00 -19.87
CA GLU A 114 7.98 -25.78 -19.15
C GLU A 114 6.82 -25.45 -18.22
N ARG A 115 7.11 -25.35 -16.93
CA ARG A 115 6.07 -25.08 -15.93
C ARG A 115 5.83 -23.60 -15.80
N ILE A 116 4.57 -23.22 -15.86
CA ILE A 116 4.14 -21.84 -15.57
C ILE A 116 4.24 -21.66 -14.05
N ASP A 117 4.94 -20.62 -13.63
CA ASP A 117 5.01 -20.28 -12.21
C ASP A 117 3.64 -19.81 -11.71
N ALA A 118 3.32 -20.18 -10.49
CA ALA A 118 2.15 -19.63 -9.84
C ALA A 118 2.28 -18.11 -9.77
N PRO A 119 1.20 -17.33 -10.02
CA PRO A 119 1.25 -15.90 -9.80
C PRO A 119 1.76 -15.62 -8.38
N SER A 120 2.63 -14.62 -8.26
CA SER A 120 3.11 -14.19 -6.95
C SER A 120 1.89 -13.93 -6.06
N GLU A 121 1.75 -14.72 -4.98
CA GLU A 121 0.74 -14.40 -3.98
C GLU A 121 1.08 -13.03 -3.42
N VAL A 122 0.30 -12.03 -3.82
CA VAL A 122 0.30 -10.73 -3.14
C VAL A 122 0.18 -11.03 -1.65
N THR A 123 1.18 -10.62 -0.94
CA THR A 123 1.37 -10.70 0.51
C THR A 123 0.08 -11.01 1.25
N LYS A 124 0.05 -12.14 1.96
CA LYS A 124 -1.07 -12.50 2.83
C LYS A 124 -1.45 -11.28 3.64
N ALA A 125 -2.67 -10.80 3.46
CA ALA A 125 -3.15 -9.64 4.18
C ALA A 125 -2.88 -9.88 5.68
N MET A 126 -2.14 -8.95 6.29
CA MET A 126 -1.83 -9.03 7.70
C MET A 126 -3.14 -8.92 8.48
N ASN A 127 -3.52 -9.97 9.18
CA ASN A 127 -4.74 -9.98 9.98
C ASN A 127 -4.43 -9.35 11.35
N ILE A 128 -4.47 -8.01 11.41
CA ILE A 128 -4.27 -7.28 12.66
C ILE A 128 -5.59 -7.27 13.41
N ARG A 129 -5.60 -7.86 14.59
CA ARG A 129 -6.71 -7.78 15.54
C ARG A 129 -6.31 -6.88 16.70
N PHE A 130 -7.02 -5.78 16.85
CA PHE A 130 -6.88 -4.96 18.05
C PHE A 130 -7.66 -5.60 19.20
N ALA A 131 -7.11 -5.50 20.41
CA ALA A 131 -7.85 -5.91 21.60
C ALA A 131 -9.13 -5.07 21.74
N GLU A 132 -10.20 -5.69 22.18
CA GLU A 132 -11.43 -4.97 22.52
C GLU A 132 -11.15 -4.04 23.69
N VAL A 133 -11.30 -2.75 23.49
CA VAL A 133 -11.22 -1.74 24.54
C VAL A 133 -12.65 -1.29 24.93
N PRO A 134 -12.87 -0.93 26.20
CA PRO A 134 -14.15 -0.36 26.65
C PRO A 134 -14.52 0.82 25.75
N ARG A 135 -15.81 0.96 25.45
CA ARG A 135 -16.29 2.07 24.63
C ARG A 135 -16.07 3.39 25.38
N SER A 136 -15.41 4.34 24.76
CA SER A 136 -15.31 5.72 25.27
C SER A 136 -16.66 6.40 25.36
N GLY A 137 -16.77 7.43 26.19
CA GLY A 137 -17.90 8.36 26.18
C GLY A 137 -18.13 9.01 24.82
N ARG A 138 -19.12 9.90 24.72
CA ARG A 138 -19.40 10.64 23.48
C ARG A 138 -18.24 11.55 23.13
N ASP A 139 -17.83 12.40 24.05
CA ASP A 139 -16.70 13.31 23.91
C ASP A 139 -15.45 12.53 24.32
N VAL A 140 -14.55 12.29 23.38
CA VAL A 140 -13.32 11.53 23.64
C VAL A 140 -12.21 12.46 24.15
N ILE A 141 -12.08 13.61 23.53
CA ILE A 141 -11.08 14.64 23.90
C ILE A 141 -11.72 16.01 23.76
N ARG A 142 -11.53 16.86 24.76
CA ARG A 142 -11.89 18.27 24.73
C ARG A 142 -10.69 19.13 25.12
N THR A 143 -10.34 20.09 24.28
CA THR A 143 -9.35 21.11 24.62
C THR A 143 -10.05 22.40 25.01
N ILE A 144 -9.59 23.04 26.08
CA ILE A 144 -10.14 24.28 26.61
C ILE A 144 -9.02 25.31 26.71
N ASN A 145 -9.08 26.31 25.84
CA ASN A 145 -8.12 27.43 25.76
C ASN A 145 -6.66 26.97 25.73
N VAL A 146 -6.40 25.87 25.02
CA VAL A 146 -5.06 25.28 24.97
C VAL A 146 -4.15 26.15 24.14
N SER A 147 -3.01 26.55 24.74
CA SER A 147 -1.96 27.31 24.07
C SER A 147 -0.63 26.64 24.25
N LYS A 148 0.26 26.77 23.26
CA LYS A 148 1.61 26.26 23.30
C LYS A 148 2.61 27.27 22.79
N SER A 149 3.63 27.51 23.62
CA SER A 149 4.82 28.29 23.24
C SER A 149 6.07 27.50 23.56
N PHE A 150 7.12 27.69 22.79
CA PHE A 150 8.46 27.21 23.05
C PHE A 150 9.34 28.47 23.14
N GLU A 151 9.88 28.74 24.30
CA GLU A 151 10.63 29.94 24.59
C GLU A 151 9.86 31.20 24.15
N GLU A 152 10.35 31.94 23.17
CA GLU A 152 9.72 33.14 22.62
C GLU A 152 8.75 32.88 21.47
N LYS A 153 8.74 31.63 20.92
CA LYS A 153 7.91 31.28 19.77
C LYS A 153 6.56 30.72 20.22
N GLN A 154 5.50 31.48 19.99
CA GLN A 154 4.14 31.00 20.13
C GLN A 154 3.76 30.12 18.93
N VAL A 155 3.30 28.88 19.19
CA VAL A 155 2.91 27.92 18.17
C VAL A 155 1.43 28.05 17.84
N PHE A 156 0.59 28.08 18.86
CA PHE A 156 -0.86 28.35 18.75
C PHE A 156 -1.39 28.85 20.10
N HIS A 157 -2.55 29.48 20.09
CA HIS A 157 -3.21 30.05 21.26
C HIS A 157 -4.72 29.73 21.24
N ASP A 158 -5.28 29.66 22.45
CA ASP A 158 -6.73 29.57 22.74
C ASP A 158 -7.49 28.53 21.91
N LEU A 159 -6.85 27.35 21.72
CA LEU A 159 -7.41 26.30 20.93
C LEU A 159 -8.52 25.57 21.69
N ASN A 160 -9.71 25.53 21.12
CA ASN A 160 -10.88 24.85 21.64
C ASN A 160 -11.41 23.87 20.59
N ILE A 161 -11.18 22.59 20.81
CA ILE A 161 -11.62 21.50 19.91
C ILE A 161 -12.28 20.43 20.76
N THR A 162 -13.38 19.88 20.27
CA THR A 162 -13.97 18.66 20.81
C THR A 162 -13.88 17.56 19.74
N ILE A 163 -13.36 16.41 20.13
CA ILE A 163 -13.29 15.21 19.29
C ILE A 163 -14.26 14.20 19.88
N GLU A 164 -15.25 13.83 19.08
CA GLU A 164 -16.27 12.87 19.47
C GLU A 164 -15.87 11.44 19.09
N ARG A 165 -16.52 10.49 19.70
CA ARG A 165 -16.33 9.07 19.36
C ARG A 165 -16.75 8.78 17.92
N GLY A 166 -15.83 8.23 17.15
CA GLY A 166 -16.03 7.91 15.73
C GLY A 166 -15.47 8.94 14.77
N ASP A 167 -15.04 10.10 15.26
CA ASP A 167 -14.38 11.10 14.43
C ASP A 167 -13.07 10.59 13.87
N ARG A 168 -12.78 11.01 12.65
CA ARG A 168 -11.49 10.80 11.97
C ARG A 168 -10.92 12.18 11.66
N VAL A 169 -10.00 12.63 12.51
CA VAL A 169 -9.49 14.00 12.48
C VAL A 169 -8.13 14.02 11.79
N ALA A 170 -7.95 14.92 10.82
CA ALA A 170 -6.66 15.20 10.18
C ALA A 170 -6.19 16.62 10.52
N PHE A 171 -4.94 16.76 10.92
CA PHE A 171 -4.30 18.06 11.09
C PHE A 171 -3.54 18.41 9.81
N VAL A 172 -4.02 19.41 9.08
CA VAL A 172 -3.44 19.89 7.83
C VAL A 172 -2.86 21.30 7.99
N GLY A 173 -1.90 21.65 7.14
CA GLY A 173 -1.23 22.96 7.14
C GLY A 173 0.24 22.84 6.79
N GLN A 174 0.91 23.97 6.59
CA GLN A 174 2.32 24.04 6.23
C GLN A 174 3.24 23.45 7.31
N ASN A 175 4.47 23.14 6.91
CA ASN A 175 5.47 22.63 7.84
C ASN A 175 5.84 23.69 8.89
N GLY A 176 6.04 23.25 10.14
CA GLY A 176 6.34 24.16 11.24
C GLY A 176 5.13 24.83 11.90
N GLN A 177 3.90 24.63 11.43
CA GLN A 177 2.69 25.25 12.01
C GLN A 177 2.13 24.55 13.26
N GLY A 178 2.86 23.60 13.84
CA GLY A 178 2.51 23.00 15.12
C GLY A 178 1.61 21.76 15.06
N LYS A 179 1.34 21.16 13.87
CA LYS A 179 0.52 19.94 13.71
C LYS A 179 0.96 18.81 14.66
N THR A 180 2.24 18.47 14.63
CA THR A 180 2.83 17.44 15.48
C THR A 180 2.79 17.82 16.96
N THR A 181 2.99 19.11 17.28
CA THR A 181 2.89 19.63 18.64
C THR A 181 1.48 19.45 19.18
N MET A 182 0.47 19.77 18.39
CA MET A 182 -0.92 19.58 18.76
C MET A 182 -1.27 18.10 18.98
N ALA A 183 -0.89 17.23 18.05
CA ALA A 183 -1.11 15.79 18.20
C ALA A 183 -0.46 15.23 19.46
N LYS A 184 0.78 15.66 19.80
CA LYS A 184 1.46 15.26 21.04
C LYS A 184 0.78 15.77 22.29
N ILE A 185 0.21 16.97 22.28
CA ILE A 185 -0.55 17.53 23.42
C ILE A 185 -1.84 16.74 23.62
N ILE A 186 -2.60 16.47 22.57
CA ILE A 186 -3.82 15.65 22.62
C ILE A 186 -3.51 14.23 23.12
N ALA A 187 -2.39 13.64 22.70
CA ALA A 187 -1.95 12.31 23.13
C ALA A 187 -1.32 12.30 24.56
N GLY A 188 -1.30 13.42 25.27
CA GLY A 188 -0.71 13.52 26.61
C GLY A 188 0.83 13.40 26.63
N LEU A 189 1.50 13.40 25.47
CA LEU A 189 2.94 13.25 25.33
C LEU A 189 3.71 14.56 25.51
N LEU A 190 3.03 15.69 25.44
CA LEU A 190 3.61 17.01 25.60
C LEU A 190 2.64 17.90 26.40
N PRO A 191 3.10 18.58 27.49
CA PRO A 191 2.24 19.48 28.23
C PRO A 191 1.94 20.76 27.43
N ALA A 192 0.71 21.25 27.52
CA ALA A 192 0.36 22.59 27.07
C ALA A 192 1.06 23.66 27.94
N THR A 193 1.26 24.86 27.38
CA THR A 193 1.76 26.01 28.15
C THR A 193 0.66 26.61 29.01
N SER A 194 -0.57 26.67 28.48
CA SER A 194 -1.77 27.07 29.21
C SER A 194 -3.00 26.35 28.67
N GLY A 195 -4.11 26.42 29.40
CA GLY A 195 -5.33 25.69 29.07
C GLY A 195 -5.31 24.25 29.58
N LYS A 196 -6.31 23.48 29.19
CA LYS A 196 -6.51 22.11 29.67
C LYS A 196 -6.96 21.19 28.54
N VAL A 197 -6.45 19.97 28.55
CA VAL A 197 -6.97 18.86 27.75
C VAL A 197 -7.73 17.94 28.70
N GLU A 198 -8.97 17.69 28.37
CA GLU A 198 -9.83 16.76 29.11
C GLU A 198 -10.05 15.51 28.27
N GLU A 199 -9.73 14.37 28.85
CA GLU A 199 -10.10 13.07 28.31
C GLU A 199 -11.53 12.75 28.73
N GLY A 200 -12.32 12.26 27.79
CA GLY A 200 -13.69 11.84 28.08
C GLY A 200 -13.73 10.68 29.05
N SER A 201 -14.58 10.79 30.07
CA SER A 201 -14.87 9.67 30.98
C SER A 201 -15.64 8.57 30.23
N ASN A 202 -15.27 7.33 30.54
CA ASN A 202 -16.06 6.15 30.18
C ASN A 202 -17.41 6.15 30.89
#